data_24650f7769b83d0a084c485f3a9424b4
#
_entry.id   24650f7769b83d0a084c485f3a9424b4
#
_cell.length_a   1.000
_cell.length_b   1.000
_cell.length_c   1.000
_cell.angle_alpha   90.00
_cell.angle_beta   90.00
_cell.angle_gamma   90.00
#
_symmetry.space_group_name_H-M   'P 1'
#
loop_
_entity.id
_entity.type
_entity.pdbx_description
1 polymer ?
#
loop_
_entity_poly.entity_id
_entity_poly.type
_entity_poly.pdbx_seq_one_letter_code
_entity_poly.pdbx_strand_id
1 'polypeptide(L)'
;MLDLVIKGATVIDGSGSAGAVQDVGIQGDLIAEVSPDIDADAKQVVDATGLVLSPGFIDVHSHDDFHVLIEPEVRHNILQGITTVIVGNCGFGAAASGPGKLQMKAINEPSVELPDWDGYAGYLEEVAKTAPALNVAVLIGHHTARRQAMGGIENRPPSEVEMAGMIASVEEGMEAGAVGLSTGLVYEPGRYATTEEVADLAKVVGRHGGLYVSHMRDEGSGLLDSVRETLHIGEVSGCGVEISHHKTVGSDNWGRVTQSLAMIEEAVANGHDVTADQYPYTARSTMLFALVQNGTFGTGDGGPMGRSEPSEVLLCSVPGRGEYEGRTLQSFVDEYDLPGEEAANRLLRDVSPDILVAAFGMDEGDVRMVMAHSSTMIGTDGLDRGSKPHPRAWGTYPRVLGKYVREEGVISLENAIYKMTGMPAGKFDIASRGLVKEGFFADLVLFDPETVIDGASYEDPRVGPTGIPHVVVNGQFAVRDGKHAGSRSGRALRRGVG
;
A
#
# COMPACT_ATOMS: atom_id res chain seq x y z
N MET A 1 12.08 30.26 -19.55
CA MET A 1 11.23 29.43 -20.48
C MET A 1 10.89 28.14 -19.72
N LEU A 2 9.64 27.91 -19.49
CA LEU A 2 9.14 26.71 -18.80
C LEU A 2 9.27 25.46 -19.71
N ASP A 3 9.37 24.29 -19.10
CA ASP A 3 9.38 23.04 -19.86
C ASP A 3 7.97 22.59 -20.23
N LEU A 4 7.01 22.80 -19.30
CA LEU A 4 5.60 22.48 -19.48
C LEU A 4 4.74 23.54 -18.79
N VAL A 5 3.64 23.93 -19.44
CA VAL A 5 2.55 24.71 -18.81
C VAL A 5 1.24 23.91 -18.97
N ILE A 6 0.54 23.70 -17.87
CA ILE A 6 -0.79 23.09 -17.80
C ILE A 6 -1.78 24.25 -17.59
N LYS A 7 -2.68 24.50 -18.52
CA LYS A 7 -3.55 25.67 -18.55
C LYS A 7 -5.00 25.33 -18.23
N GLY A 8 -5.62 26.18 -17.42
CA GLY A 8 -7.09 26.21 -17.21
C GLY A 8 -7.65 25.04 -16.41
N ALA A 9 -6.82 24.30 -15.66
CA ALA A 9 -7.27 23.22 -14.82
C ALA A 9 -7.95 23.73 -13.54
N THR A 10 -8.91 22.97 -13.01
CA THR A 10 -9.31 23.14 -11.61
C THR A 10 -8.24 22.50 -10.72
N VAL A 11 -7.35 23.31 -10.14
CA VAL A 11 -6.30 22.84 -9.26
C VAL A 11 -6.85 22.55 -7.88
N ILE A 12 -6.75 21.29 -7.43
CA ILE A 12 -6.97 20.85 -6.03
C ILE A 12 -5.61 20.51 -5.47
N ASP A 13 -5.09 21.37 -4.62
CA ASP A 13 -3.67 21.45 -4.28
C ASP A 13 -3.17 20.37 -3.32
N GLY A 14 -4.03 19.47 -2.84
CA GLY A 14 -3.69 18.41 -1.89
C GLY A 14 -3.74 18.81 -0.42
N SER A 15 -4.09 20.06 -0.09
CA SER A 15 -4.22 20.54 1.29
C SER A 15 -5.58 20.25 1.93
N GLY A 16 -6.55 19.75 1.16
CA GLY A 16 -7.97 19.63 1.55
C GLY A 16 -8.78 20.92 1.32
N SER A 17 -8.17 21.96 0.78
CA SER A 17 -8.83 23.20 0.41
C SER A 17 -9.64 23.06 -0.89
N ALA A 18 -10.62 23.95 -1.07
CA ALA A 18 -11.41 24.00 -2.30
C ALA A 18 -10.54 24.31 -3.53
N GLY A 19 -10.84 23.64 -4.65
CA GLY A 19 -10.14 23.85 -5.90
C GLY A 19 -10.39 25.24 -6.52
N ALA A 20 -9.41 25.70 -7.31
CA ALA A 20 -9.50 26.95 -8.08
C ALA A 20 -8.96 26.74 -9.51
N VAL A 21 -9.53 27.47 -10.49
CA VAL A 21 -9.01 27.43 -11.85
C VAL A 21 -7.70 28.19 -11.91
N GLN A 22 -6.62 27.48 -12.26
CA GLN A 22 -5.26 28.01 -12.31
C GLN A 22 -4.45 27.34 -13.42
N ASP A 23 -3.35 27.96 -13.80
CA ASP A 23 -2.29 27.42 -14.61
C ASP A 23 -1.14 26.94 -13.71
N VAL A 24 -0.45 25.88 -14.13
CA VAL A 24 0.72 25.35 -13.43
C VAL A 24 1.89 25.24 -14.40
N GLY A 25 2.97 25.98 -14.10
CA GLY A 25 4.22 26.00 -14.85
C GLY A 25 5.27 25.09 -14.22
N ILE A 26 5.94 24.28 -15.05
CA ILE A 26 6.94 23.30 -14.62
C ILE A 26 8.28 23.65 -15.28
N GLN A 27 9.35 23.64 -14.49
CA GLN A 27 10.73 23.81 -14.97
C GLN A 27 11.61 22.72 -14.35
N GLY A 28 12.19 21.90 -15.21
CA GLY A 28 12.92 20.70 -14.79
C GLY A 28 11.99 19.72 -14.11
N ASP A 29 12.24 19.42 -12.86
CA ASP A 29 11.47 18.50 -12.03
C ASP A 29 10.56 19.21 -10.99
N LEU A 30 10.53 20.55 -11.00
CA LEU A 30 9.84 21.35 -10.00
C LEU A 30 8.66 22.13 -10.60
N ILE A 31 7.65 22.36 -9.76
CA ILE A 31 6.60 23.33 -9.99
C ILE A 31 7.22 24.72 -9.81
N ALA A 32 7.31 25.48 -10.89
CA ALA A 32 7.95 26.80 -10.91
C ALA A 32 6.98 27.94 -10.66
N GLU A 33 5.70 27.77 -11.05
CA GLU A 33 4.68 28.82 -10.94
C GLU A 33 3.29 28.21 -10.83
N VAL A 34 2.44 28.77 -9.97
CA VAL A 34 1.00 28.46 -9.87
C VAL A 34 0.25 29.79 -9.85
N SER A 35 -0.47 30.10 -10.92
CA SER A 35 -1.18 31.39 -11.04
C SER A 35 -2.44 31.27 -11.92
N PRO A 36 -3.37 32.22 -11.85
CA PRO A 36 -4.59 32.20 -12.68
C PRO A 36 -4.32 32.28 -14.18
N ASP A 37 -3.20 32.85 -14.61
CA ASP A 37 -2.78 32.96 -16.02
C ASP A 37 -1.25 33.06 -16.09
N ILE A 38 -0.62 32.07 -16.73
CA ILE A 38 0.81 32.05 -16.98
C ILE A 38 1.08 32.55 -18.39
N ASP A 39 1.56 33.79 -18.52
CA ASP A 39 2.00 34.39 -19.78
C ASP A 39 3.52 34.21 -19.97
N ALA A 40 3.97 32.96 -19.97
CA ALA A 40 5.38 32.61 -20.15
C ALA A 40 5.56 31.64 -21.32
N ASP A 41 6.68 31.82 -22.07
CA ASP A 41 7.08 30.87 -23.09
C ASP A 41 7.34 29.48 -22.47
N ALA A 42 6.74 28.44 -23.06
CA ALA A 42 6.91 27.06 -22.65
C ALA A 42 7.25 26.16 -23.85
N LYS A 43 8.03 25.11 -23.61
CA LYS A 43 8.32 24.10 -24.65
C LYS A 43 7.08 23.29 -25.02
N GLN A 44 6.21 23.02 -24.03
CA GLN A 44 4.96 22.30 -24.18
C GLN A 44 3.84 23.02 -23.41
N VAL A 45 2.64 23.00 -23.98
CA VAL A 45 1.42 23.51 -23.34
C VAL A 45 0.37 22.42 -23.42
N VAL A 46 -0.30 22.15 -22.29
CA VAL A 46 -1.46 21.26 -22.20
C VAL A 46 -2.67 22.08 -21.82
N ASP A 47 -3.71 22.04 -22.65
CA ASP A 47 -5.02 22.57 -22.30
C ASP A 47 -5.72 21.56 -21.39
N ALA A 48 -5.96 21.96 -20.16
CA ALA A 48 -6.61 21.16 -19.13
C ALA A 48 -7.98 21.71 -18.73
N THR A 49 -8.59 22.52 -19.60
CA THR A 49 -9.93 23.07 -19.39
C THR A 49 -10.94 21.96 -19.14
N GLY A 50 -11.65 22.01 -18.02
CA GLY A 50 -12.61 20.99 -17.59
C GLY A 50 -12.00 19.79 -16.85
N LEU A 51 -10.68 19.71 -16.74
CA LEU A 51 -10.00 18.69 -15.96
C LEU A 51 -9.67 19.20 -14.55
N VAL A 52 -9.49 18.27 -13.63
CA VAL A 52 -8.87 18.50 -12.33
C VAL A 52 -7.38 18.21 -12.42
N LEU A 53 -6.55 19.11 -11.89
CA LEU A 53 -5.15 18.90 -11.62
C LEU A 53 -4.96 18.70 -10.12
N SER A 54 -4.35 17.60 -9.72
CA SER A 54 -3.98 17.34 -8.33
C SER A 54 -2.50 16.97 -8.23
N PRO A 55 -1.93 16.93 -7.01
CA PRO A 55 -0.65 16.25 -6.81
C PRO A 55 -0.78 14.79 -7.24
N GLY A 56 0.34 14.18 -7.62
CA GLY A 56 0.42 12.74 -7.87
C GLY A 56 0.05 11.93 -6.62
N PHE A 57 -0.69 10.87 -6.79
CA PHE A 57 -1.15 10.05 -5.67
C PHE A 57 0.01 9.30 -5.03
N ILE A 58 -0.05 9.16 -3.71
CA ILE A 58 0.93 8.45 -2.88
C ILE A 58 0.25 7.20 -2.33
N ASP A 59 0.69 6.04 -2.79
CA ASP A 59 0.23 4.76 -2.28
C ASP A 59 0.99 4.41 -1.00
N VAL A 60 0.32 4.51 0.13
CA VAL A 60 0.92 4.28 1.45
C VAL A 60 1.08 2.80 1.78
N HIS A 61 0.44 1.92 0.99
CA HIS A 61 0.43 0.49 1.24
C HIS A 61 0.58 -0.30 -0.05
N SER A 62 1.81 -0.60 -0.43
CA SER A 62 2.13 -1.37 -1.64
C SER A 62 3.04 -2.56 -1.31
N HIS A 63 2.91 -3.63 -2.10
CA HIS A 63 3.79 -4.80 -2.09
C HIS A 63 4.64 -4.90 -3.35
N ASP A 64 4.91 -3.77 -4.00
CA ASP A 64 5.71 -3.68 -5.23
C ASP A 64 7.23 -3.67 -4.97
N ASP A 65 7.68 -4.11 -3.80
CA ASP A 65 9.09 -4.10 -3.37
C ASP A 65 10.06 -4.58 -4.44
N PHE A 66 9.72 -5.67 -5.12
CA PHE A 66 10.53 -6.22 -6.20
C PHE A 66 9.98 -5.88 -7.58
N HIS A 67 8.69 -5.60 -7.67
CA HIS A 67 8.04 -5.30 -8.95
C HIS A 67 8.65 -4.03 -9.58
N VAL A 68 8.96 -3.01 -8.78
CA VAL A 68 9.65 -1.79 -9.23
C VAL A 68 11.03 -2.05 -9.85
N LEU A 69 11.67 -3.18 -9.54
CA LEU A 69 12.94 -3.60 -10.11
C LEU A 69 12.77 -4.51 -11.34
N ILE A 70 11.73 -5.35 -11.33
CA ILE A 70 11.45 -6.37 -12.37
C ILE A 70 10.73 -5.75 -13.56
N GLU A 71 9.68 -4.98 -13.28
CA GLU A 71 8.86 -4.27 -14.28
C GLU A 71 8.83 -2.77 -13.97
N PRO A 72 9.92 -2.05 -14.21
CA PRO A 72 10.06 -0.65 -13.76
C PRO A 72 9.09 0.35 -14.39
N GLU A 73 8.31 -0.06 -15.36
CA GLU A 73 7.19 0.72 -15.90
C GLU A 73 6.02 0.81 -14.92
N VAL A 74 5.87 -0.16 -13.99
CA VAL A 74 4.81 -0.24 -12.95
C VAL A 74 3.45 0.29 -13.41
N ARG A 75 3.00 -0.24 -14.56
CA ARG A 75 1.82 0.27 -15.29
C ARG A 75 0.56 0.27 -14.44
N HIS A 76 0.39 -0.74 -13.58
CA HIS A 76 -0.77 -0.87 -12.71
C HIS A 76 -0.89 0.31 -11.73
N ASN A 77 0.23 0.89 -11.29
CA ASN A 77 0.25 2.06 -10.41
C ASN A 77 0.12 3.37 -11.20
N ILE A 78 0.99 3.56 -12.21
CA ILE A 78 1.09 4.81 -12.96
C ILE A 78 -0.23 5.17 -13.66
N LEU A 79 -0.93 4.18 -14.24
CA LEU A 79 -2.21 4.41 -14.92
C LEU A 79 -3.31 4.88 -13.96
N GLN A 80 -3.22 4.57 -12.67
CA GLN A 80 -4.14 5.05 -11.63
C GLN A 80 -3.81 6.47 -11.14
N GLY A 81 -2.71 7.07 -11.59
CA GLY A 81 -2.24 8.36 -11.10
C GLY A 81 -1.28 8.27 -9.90
N ILE A 82 -0.85 7.07 -9.52
CA ILE A 82 0.11 6.86 -8.44
C ILE A 82 1.50 7.26 -8.93
N THR A 83 2.12 8.23 -8.26
CA THR A 83 3.46 8.73 -8.58
C THR A 83 4.51 8.38 -7.54
N THR A 84 4.05 7.87 -6.39
CA THR A 84 4.91 7.43 -5.29
C THR A 84 4.28 6.21 -4.61
N VAL A 85 5.09 5.19 -4.34
CA VAL A 85 4.69 4.02 -3.55
C VAL A 85 5.55 3.92 -2.28
N ILE A 86 4.93 3.47 -1.18
CA ILE A 86 5.63 3.09 0.04
C ILE A 86 5.58 1.57 0.11
N VAL A 87 6.74 0.94 -0.02
CA VAL A 87 6.90 -0.51 -0.03
C VAL A 87 7.47 -1.02 1.30
N GLY A 88 7.51 -2.33 1.50
CA GLY A 88 7.99 -2.92 2.75
C GLY A 88 6.89 -3.07 3.80
N ASN A 89 5.64 -3.11 3.40
CA ASN A 89 4.47 -3.24 4.27
C ASN A 89 4.31 -4.66 4.89
N CYS A 90 3.43 -4.79 5.87
CA CYS A 90 3.04 -6.05 6.52
C CYS A 90 4.23 -6.86 7.09
N GLY A 91 5.31 -6.20 7.48
CA GLY A 91 6.51 -6.86 8.00
C GLY A 91 7.46 -7.43 6.95
N PHE A 92 7.15 -7.29 5.67
CA PHE A 92 7.95 -7.80 4.56
C PHE A 92 8.83 -6.67 3.99
N GLY A 93 10.12 -6.68 4.31
CA GLY A 93 11.05 -5.64 3.85
C GLY A 93 12.01 -6.14 2.78
N ALA A 94 12.24 -5.33 1.75
CA ALA A 94 13.04 -5.68 0.57
C ALA A 94 14.56 -5.76 0.82
N ALA A 95 15.05 -5.23 1.93
CA ALA A 95 16.49 -5.14 2.21
C ALA A 95 17.12 -6.40 2.78
N ALA A 96 16.42 -7.51 2.69
CA ALA A 96 16.91 -8.75 3.28
C ALA A 96 17.98 -9.38 2.45
N SER A 97 19.01 -9.87 3.14
CA SER A 97 19.91 -10.94 2.67
C SER A 97 19.41 -12.31 3.18
N GLY A 98 19.79 -13.39 2.48
CA GLY A 98 19.49 -14.75 2.96
C GLY A 98 18.00 -15.08 3.10
N PRO A 99 17.56 -15.65 4.26
CA PRO A 99 16.19 -16.17 4.44
C PRO A 99 15.09 -15.15 4.24
N GLY A 100 15.34 -13.87 4.59
CA GLY A 100 14.36 -12.80 4.40
C GLY A 100 14.12 -12.49 2.92
N LYS A 101 15.19 -12.41 2.11
CA LYS A 101 15.10 -12.21 0.66
C LYS A 101 14.35 -13.34 -0.03
N LEU A 102 14.56 -14.58 0.40
CA LEU A 102 13.83 -15.73 -0.12
C LEU A 102 12.32 -15.64 0.17
N GLN A 103 11.93 -15.20 1.37
CA GLN A 103 10.53 -15.00 1.71
C GLN A 103 9.88 -13.91 0.84
N MET A 104 10.55 -12.78 0.67
CA MET A 104 10.06 -11.69 -0.15
C MET A 104 9.91 -12.12 -1.62
N LYS A 105 10.90 -12.83 -2.15
CA LYS A 105 10.87 -13.37 -3.50
C LYS A 105 9.70 -14.35 -3.70
N ALA A 106 9.41 -15.20 -2.72
CA ALA A 106 8.29 -16.14 -2.79
C ALA A 106 6.94 -15.44 -2.80
N ILE A 107 6.80 -14.31 -2.08
CA ILE A 107 5.57 -13.52 -2.06
C ILE A 107 5.38 -12.74 -3.36
N ASN A 108 6.42 -12.04 -3.83
CA ASN A 108 6.32 -11.15 -5.00
C ASN A 108 6.42 -11.93 -6.32
N GLU A 109 7.58 -12.46 -6.69
CA GLU A 109 7.78 -13.16 -7.96
C GLU A 109 8.86 -14.26 -7.81
N PRO A 110 8.45 -15.50 -7.51
CA PRO A 110 9.39 -16.57 -7.19
C PRO A 110 10.36 -16.95 -8.33
N SER A 111 9.92 -16.77 -9.57
CA SER A 111 10.64 -17.21 -10.77
C SER A 111 11.72 -16.25 -11.27
N VAL A 112 11.71 -14.99 -10.80
CA VAL A 112 12.62 -13.95 -11.28
C VAL A 112 13.90 -13.90 -10.43
N GLU A 113 15.04 -13.82 -11.10
CA GLU A 113 16.31 -13.52 -10.44
C GLU A 113 16.45 -12.01 -10.22
N LEU A 114 16.82 -11.66 -9.00
CA LEU A 114 17.05 -10.27 -8.58
C LEU A 114 18.55 -10.06 -8.39
N PRO A 115 19.07 -8.84 -8.62
CA PRO A 115 20.42 -8.49 -8.27
C PRO A 115 20.65 -8.66 -6.76
N ASP A 116 21.90 -8.85 -6.36
CA ASP A 116 22.25 -8.84 -4.95
C ASP A 116 22.46 -7.40 -4.46
N TRP A 117 21.96 -7.11 -3.28
CA TRP A 117 22.23 -5.88 -2.54
C TRP A 117 22.36 -6.20 -1.05
N ASP A 118 22.92 -5.27 -0.31
CA ASP A 118 23.11 -5.37 1.13
C ASP A 118 22.36 -4.24 1.82
N GLY A 119 21.51 -4.60 2.79
CA GLY A 119 20.73 -3.68 3.59
C GLY A 119 19.74 -2.80 2.79
N TYR A 120 19.16 -1.83 3.48
CA TYR A 120 18.20 -0.88 2.89
C TYR A 120 18.90 0.15 2.02
N ALA A 121 20.13 0.54 2.36
CA ALA A 121 20.93 1.42 1.51
C ALA A 121 21.16 0.79 0.12
N GLY A 122 21.56 -0.48 0.07
CA GLY A 122 21.76 -1.21 -1.20
C GLY A 122 20.47 -1.37 -2.00
N TYR A 123 19.33 -1.66 -1.36
CA TYR A 123 18.03 -1.70 -2.04
C TYR A 123 17.68 -0.35 -2.69
N LEU A 124 17.80 0.75 -1.95
CA LEU A 124 17.53 2.09 -2.49
C LEU A 124 18.47 2.47 -3.64
N GLU A 125 19.73 2.00 -3.60
CA GLU A 125 20.66 2.15 -4.72
C GLU A 125 20.21 1.37 -5.97
N GLU A 126 19.72 0.14 -5.80
CA GLU A 126 19.17 -0.65 -6.92
C GLU A 126 17.91 -0.01 -7.50
N VAL A 127 17.02 0.54 -6.67
CA VAL A 127 15.87 1.33 -7.14
C VAL A 127 16.35 2.56 -7.94
N ALA A 128 17.35 3.28 -7.44
CA ALA A 128 17.89 4.45 -8.13
C ALA A 128 18.55 4.09 -9.48
N LYS A 129 19.27 2.96 -9.57
CA LYS A 129 19.85 2.46 -10.83
C LYS A 129 18.79 2.00 -11.82
N THR A 130 17.76 1.33 -11.32
CA THR A 130 16.63 0.87 -12.14
C THR A 130 15.83 2.03 -12.68
N ALA A 131 15.72 3.13 -11.94
CA ALA A 131 14.91 4.30 -12.27
C ALA A 131 13.50 3.90 -12.71
N PRO A 132 12.61 3.47 -11.80
CA PRO A 132 11.23 3.10 -12.16
C PRO A 132 10.42 4.31 -12.63
N ALA A 133 9.21 4.08 -13.12
CA ALA A 133 8.35 5.15 -13.61
C ALA A 133 7.80 6.05 -12.48
N LEU A 134 7.81 5.57 -11.23
CA LEU A 134 7.34 6.28 -10.03
C LEU A 134 8.40 6.33 -8.93
N ASN A 135 8.17 7.16 -7.92
CA ASN A 135 9.03 7.27 -6.76
C ASN A 135 8.77 6.14 -5.75
N VAL A 136 9.81 5.71 -5.06
CA VAL A 136 9.75 4.59 -4.10
C VAL A 136 10.32 5.03 -2.76
N ALA A 137 9.53 4.97 -1.69
CA ALA A 137 9.95 5.02 -0.30
C ALA A 137 9.85 3.63 0.33
N VAL A 138 10.63 3.35 1.38
CA VAL A 138 10.71 2.00 1.94
C VAL A 138 10.45 1.98 3.44
N LEU A 139 9.73 0.95 3.90
CA LEU A 139 9.61 0.54 5.29
C LEU A 139 10.56 -0.61 5.60
N ILE A 140 11.03 -0.65 6.83
CA ILE A 140 11.79 -1.78 7.37
C ILE A 140 10.81 -2.87 7.76
N GLY A 141 11.01 -4.08 7.25
CA GLY A 141 10.12 -5.21 7.55
C GLY A 141 10.57 -5.96 8.80
N HIS A 142 9.72 -6.05 9.82
CA HIS A 142 9.97 -6.82 11.05
C HIS A 142 10.24 -8.30 10.76
N HIS A 143 9.45 -8.95 9.88
CA HIS A 143 9.64 -10.36 9.52
C HIS A 143 11.02 -10.60 8.91
N THR A 144 11.45 -9.67 8.07
CA THR A 144 12.74 -9.69 7.40
C THR A 144 13.87 -9.62 8.42
N ALA A 145 13.82 -8.63 9.34
CA ALA A 145 14.81 -8.47 10.41
C ALA A 145 14.84 -9.70 11.33
N ARG A 146 13.65 -10.21 11.72
CA ARG A 146 13.51 -11.36 12.60
C ARG A 146 14.06 -12.65 11.97
N ARG A 147 13.69 -12.95 10.72
CA ARG A 147 14.22 -14.12 10.00
C ARG A 147 15.73 -14.05 9.81
N GLN A 148 16.25 -12.88 9.53
CA GLN A 148 17.69 -12.68 9.34
C GLN A 148 18.47 -12.91 10.63
N ALA A 149 18.00 -12.35 11.74
CA ALA A 149 18.67 -12.46 13.04
C ALA A 149 18.54 -13.86 13.65
N MET A 150 17.39 -14.53 13.50
CA MET A 150 17.10 -15.83 14.08
C MET A 150 17.40 -17.01 13.13
N GLY A 151 17.74 -16.74 11.86
CA GLY A 151 18.08 -17.77 10.87
C GLY A 151 16.89 -18.52 10.28
N GLY A 152 15.65 -18.10 10.53
CA GLY A 152 14.44 -18.75 10.04
C GLY A 152 13.15 -18.32 10.70
N ILE A 153 12.15 -19.21 10.65
CA ILE A 153 10.87 -19.07 11.36
C ILE A 153 10.99 -19.77 12.70
N GLU A 154 11.10 -19.00 13.78
CA GLU A 154 11.26 -19.52 15.13
C GLU A 154 10.07 -19.11 16.00
N ASN A 155 9.38 -20.10 16.58
CA ASN A 155 8.28 -19.89 17.53
C ASN A 155 8.82 -19.79 18.96
N ARG A 156 9.61 -18.75 19.22
CA ARG A 156 10.14 -18.39 20.54
C ARG A 156 10.55 -16.91 20.54
N PRO A 157 10.69 -16.28 21.69
CA PRO A 157 11.32 -14.97 21.78
C PRO A 157 12.77 -15.01 21.28
N PRO A 158 13.30 -13.89 20.74
CA PRO A 158 14.71 -13.78 20.37
C PRO A 158 15.59 -13.81 21.63
N SER A 159 16.79 -14.37 21.50
CA SER A 159 17.86 -14.16 22.49
C SER A 159 18.36 -12.71 22.45
N GLU A 160 19.13 -12.29 23.47
CA GLU A 160 19.75 -10.95 23.49
C GLU A 160 20.60 -10.66 22.23
N VAL A 161 21.32 -11.65 21.72
CA VAL A 161 22.14 -11.50 20.51
C VAL A 161 21.27 -11.37 19.26
N GLU A 162 20.21 -12.14 19.16
CA GLU A 162 19.26 -12.06 18.03
C GLU A 162 18.50 -10.71 18.06
N MET A 163 18.08 -10.27 19.26
CA MET A 163 17.43 -8.95 19.42
C MET A 163 18.39 -7.81 19.04
N ALA A 164 19.66 -7.89 19.46
CA ALA A 164 20.67 -6.91 19.05
C ALA A 164 20.88 -6.89 17.53
N GLY A 165 20.81 -8.06 16.88
CA GLY A 165 20.86 -8.17 15.40
C GLY A 165 19.66 -7.51 14.73
N MET A 166 18.44 -7.70 15.27
CA MET A 166 17.24 -7.02 14.75
C MET A 166 17.32 -5.51 14.95
N ILE A 167 17.75 -5.03 16.13
CA ILE A 167 17.97 -3.60 16.39
C ILE A 167 18.97 -3.01 15.39
N ALA A 168 20.08 -3.69 15.13
CA ALA A 168 21.08 -3.22 14.17
C ALA A 168 20.52 -3.13 12.74
N SER A 169 19.67 -4.06 12.32
CA SER A 169 18.99 -4.01 11.03
C SER A 169 18.00 -2.84 10.93
N VAL A 170 17.27 -2.54 12.01
CA VAL A 170 16.37 -1.39 12.07
C VAL A 170 17.15 -0.08 12.06
N GLU A 171 18.25 0.01 12.80
CA GLU A 171 19.12 1.21 12.82
C GLU A 171 19.69 1.48 11.41
N GLU A 172 20.25 0.46 10.74
CA GLU A 172 20.75 0.57 9.36
C GLU A 172 19.66 1.09 8.39
N GLY A 173 18.46 0.51 8.47
CA GLY A 173 17.35 0.93 7.61
C GLY A 173 16.94 2.40 7.84
N MET A 174 16.86 2.84 9.09
CA MET A 174 16.55 4.25 9.41
C MET A 174 17.67 5.19 8.95
N GLU A 175 18.95 4.83 9.13
CA GLU A 175 20.10 5.58 8.62
C GLU A 175 20.13 5.64 7.09
N ALA A 176 19.69 4.57 6.41
CA ALA A 176 19.56 4.54 4.96
C ALA A 176 18.44 5.45 4.44
N GLY A 177 17.52 5.89 5.29
CA GLY A 177 16.42 6.80 4.96
C GLY A 177 15.06 6.13 4.82
N ALA A 178 14.86 4.94 5.42
CA ALA A 178 13.54 4.32 5.51
C ALA A 178 12.55 5.22 6.28
N VAL A 179 11.26 5.14 5.94
CA VAL A 179 10.22 5.98 6.54
C VAL A 179 9.69 5.43 7.87
N GLY A 180 9.99 4.16 8.19
CA GLY A 180 9.55 3.53 9.43
C GLY A 180 9.75 2.02 9.45
N LEU A 181 9.12 1.36 10.42
CA LEU A 181 9.10 -0.09 10.63
C LEU A 181 7.70 -0.63 10.40
N SER A 182 7.57 -1.67 9.59
CA SER A 182 6.29 -2.39 9.40
C SER A 182 6.28 -3.73 10.13
N THR A 183 5.09 -4.12 10.60
CA THR A 183 4.83 -5.47 11.13
C THR A 183 3.65 -6.13 10.44
N GLY A 184 3.59 -7.46 10.49
CA GLY A 184 2.44 -8.27 10.07
C GLY A 184 2.17 -9.35 11.10
N LEU A 185 1.59 -8.95 12.23
CA LEU A 185 1.54 -9.80 13.44
C LEU A 185 0.57 -11.00 13.33
N VAL A 186 -0.16 -11.13 12.24
CA VAL A 186 -0.97 -12.30 11.91
C VAL A 186 -0.18 -13.38 11.18
N TYR A 187 0.93 -13.02 10.54
CA TYR A 187 1.77 -13.91 9.73
C TYR A 187 3.01 -14.41 10.47
N GLU A 188 3.53 -15.57 10.09
CA GLU A 188 4.83 -16.04 10.53
C GLU A 188 5.99 -15.30 9.85
N PRO A 189 7.02 -14.97 10.59
CA PRO A 189 7.29 -15.21 12.00
C PRO A 189 6.73 -14.14 12.96
N GLY A 190 6.10 -13.07 12.47
CA GLY A 190 5.62 -11.95 13.29
C GLY A 190 4.59 -12.34 14.35
N ARG A 191 3.74 -13.35 14.06
CA ARG A 191 2.76 -13.85 15.04
C ARG A 191 3.37 -14.40 16.34
N TYR A 192 4.64 -14.75 16.31
CA TYR A 192 5.39 -15.27 17.46
C TYR A 192 6.09 -14.17 18.28
N ALA A 193 6.08 -12.93 17.75
CA ALA A 193 6.66 -11.79 18.44
C ALA A 193 5.77 -11.35 19.60
N THR A 194 6.40 -10.98 20.72
CA THR A 194 5.70 -10.31 21.81
C THR A 194 5.54 -8.82 21.52
N THR A 195 4.61 -8.18 22.23
CA THR A 195 4.43 -6.72 22.14
C THR A 195 5.70 -5.98 22.52
N GLU A 196 6.45 -6.47 23.51
CA GLU A 196 7.71 -5.88 23.98
C GLU A 196 8.82 -5.98 22.92
N GLU A 197 8.93 -7.12 22.19
CA GLU A 197 9.87 -7.28 21.08
C GLU A 197 9.63 -6.19 20.03
N VAL A 198 8.38 -6.00 19.61
CA VAL A 198 8.03 -4.98 18.61
C VAL A 198 8.25 -3.57 19.17
N ALA A 199 7.87 -3.31 20.41
CA ALA A 199 8.06 -2.02 21.06
C ALA A 199 9.54 -1.62 21.17
N ASP A 200 10.43 -2.59 21.45
CA ASP A 200 11.87 -2.31 21.52
C ASP A 200 12.47 -1.96 20.16
N LEU A 201 12.01 -2.58 19.08
CA LEU A 201 12.38 -2.19 17.70
C LEU A 201 11.78 -0.83 17.32
N ALA A 202 10.52 -0.59 17.66
CA ALA A 202 9.85 0.68 17.40
C ALA A 202 10.52 1.87 18.15
N LYS A 203 11.10 1.65 19.33
CA LYS A 203 11.90 2.68 20.02
C LYS A 203 13.11 3.15 19.20
N VAL A 204 13.73 2.26 18.41
CA VAL A 204 14.78 2.65 17.45
C VAL A 204 14.22 3.62 16.44
N VAL A 205 13.09 3.26 15.82
CA VAL A 205 12.40 4.08 14.81
C VAL A 205 11.97 5.42 15.38
N GLY A 206 11.43 5.44 16.61
CA GLY A 206 11.02 6.67 17.30
C GLY A 206 12.18 7.66 17.52
N ARG A 207 13.39 7.17 17.84
CA ARG A 207 14.59 8.04 17.93
C ARG A 207 14.94 8.74 16.62
N HIS A 208 14.64 8.11 15.49
CA HIS A 208 14.80 8.70 14.15
C HIS A 208 13.58 9.50 13.69
N GLY A 209 12.49 9.53 14.49
CA GLY A 209 11.23 10.19 14.15
C GLY A 209 10.45 9.49 13.02
N GLY A 210 10.68 8.20 12.80
CA GLY A 210 9.95 7.38 11.83
C GLY A 210 8.61 6.86 12.37
N LEU A 211 7.92 6.04 11.56
CA LEU A 211 6.59 5.50 11.85
C LEU A 211 6.63 4.03 12.24
N TYR A 212 5.71 3.63 13.10
CA TYR A 212 5.33 2.24 13.31
C TYR A 212 4.07 1.94 12.48
N VAL A 213 4.19 1.03 11.52
CA VAL A 213 3.14 0.66 10.55
C VAL A 213 2.73 -0.78 10.82
N SER A 214 1.45 -1.08 11.05
CA SER A 214 1.04 -2.40 11.53
C SER A 214 -0.11 -3.02 10.75
N HIS A 215 0.17 -4.12 10.04
CA HIS A 215 -0.83 -5.16 9.87
C HIS A 215 -1.01 -5.86 11.21
N MET A 216 -2.12 -5.58 11.85
CA MET A 216 -2.40 -5.95 13.22
C MET A 216 -2.46 -7.48 13.41
N ARG A 217 -2.44 -7.92 14.67
CA ARG A 217 -2.45 -9.34 15.05
C ARG A 217 -3.75 -10.04 14.73
N ASP A 218 -4.87 -9.32 14.80
CA ASP A 218 -6.22 -9.85 14.63
C ASP A 218 -7.13 -8.76 14.03
N GLU A 219 -7.76 -9.05 12.91
CA GLU A 219 -8.73 -8.19 12.22
C GLU A 219 -10.17 -8.75 12.34
N GLY A 220 -10.32 -9.87 13.04
CA GLY A 220 -11.59 -10.54 13.34
C GLY A 220 -12.10 -10.22 14.75
N SER A 221 -12.32 -11.25 15.55
CA SER A 221 -12.89 -11.10 16.91
C SER A 221 -11.98 -10.35 17.88
N GLY A 222 -10.66 -10.38 17.70
CA GLY A 222 -9.66 -9.67 18.48
C GLY A 222 -9.29 -8.27 17.99
N LEU A 223 -10.02 -7.69 17.04
CA LEU A 223 -9.71 -6.38 16.43
C LEU A 223 -9.39 -5.29 17.46
N LEU A 224 -10.22 -5.13 18.49
CA LEU A 224 -10.07 -4.04 19.47
C LEU A 224 -8.83 -4.22 20.35
N ASP A 225 -8.46 -5.46 20.65
CA ASP A 225 -7.23 -5.76 21.39
C ASP A 225 -5.99 -5.48 20.52
N SER A 226 -6.07 -5.79 19.23
CA SER A 226 -5.01 -5.51 18.27
C SER A 226 -4.81 -4.00 18.04
N VAL A 227 -5.89 -3.22 17.97
CA VAL A 227 -5.80 -1.75 17.94
C VAL A 227 -5.13 -1.23 19.22
N ARG A 228 -5.52 -1.75 20.39
CA ARG A 228 -4.91 -1.37 21.66
C ARG A 228 -3.42 -1.71 21.73
N GLU A 229 -3.01 -2.91 21.25
CA GLU A 229 -1.60 -3.30 21.14
C GLU A 229 -0.83 -2.32 20.27
N THR A 230 -1.37 -1.98 19.10
CA THR A 230 -0.72 -1.07 18.13
C THR A 230 -0.55 0.34 18.69
N LEU A 231 -1.59 0.89 19.33
CA LEU A 231 -1.53 2.19 19.99
C LEU A 231 -0.53 2.21 21.15
N HIS A 232 -0.50 1.15 21.96
CA HIS A 232 0.45 1.01 23.06
C HIS A 232 1.91 0.98 22.58
N ILE A 233 2.19 0.26 21.49
CA ILE A 233 3.54 0.23 20.89
C ILE A 233 3.95 1.65 20.47
N GLY A 234 3.06 2.40 19.82
CA GLY A 234 3.30 3.80 19.45
C GLY A 234 3.60 4.69 20.65
N GLU A 235 2.80 4.58 21.70
CA GLU A 235 2.95 5.34 22.94
C GLU A 235 4.32 5.09 23.61
N VAL A 236 4.69 3.82 23.83
CA VAL A 236 5.93 3.48 24.56
C VAL A 236 7.19 3.65 23.71
N SER A 237 7.07 3.72 22.40
CA SER A 237 8.18 3.93 21.46
C SER A 237 8.39 5.38 21.06
N GLY A 238 7.36 6.23 21.20
CA GLY A 238 7.36 7.60 20.71
C GLY A 238 7.22 7.73 19.19
N CYS A 239 6.84 6.65 18.49
CA CYS A 239 6.55 6.68 17.07
C CYS A 239 5.15 7.24 16.77
N GLY A 240 4.99 7.93 15.63
CA GLY A 240 3.69 8.00 14.98
C GLY A 240 3.24 6.60 14.55
N VAL A 241 1.94 6.35 14.57
CA VAL A 241 1.34 5.05 14.25
C VAL A 241 0.56 5.13 12.95
N GLU A 242 0.69 4.08 12.13
CA GLU A 242 -0.16 3.84 10.98
C GLU A 242 -0.74 2.43 11.07
N ILE A 243 -2.09 2.33 11.10
CA ILE A 243 -2.81 1.06 11.11
C ILE A 243 -3.09 0.65 9.67
N SER A 244 -2.39 -0.39 9.22
CA SER A 244 -2.46 -0.88 7.84
C SER A 244 -3.84 -1.43 7.49
N HIS A 245 -4.34 -1.09 6.28
CA HIS A 245 -5.57 -1.62 5.65
C HIS A 245 -6.71 -1.89 6.64
N HIS A 246 -7.04 -0.87 7.45
CA HIS A 246 -7.98 -0.99 8.57
C HIS A 246 -9.36 -1.49 8.15
N LYS A 247 -9.80 -2.59 8.76
CA LYS A 247 -11.05 -3.28 8.46
C LYS A 247 -11.48 -4.21 9.58
N THR A 248 -12.68 -4.77 9.45
CA THR A 248 -13.08 -6.03 10.11
C THR A 248 -13.25 -7.12 9.08
N VAL A 249 -12.97 -8.35 9.47
CA VAL A 249 -13.15 -9.54 8.63
C VAL A 249 -14.05 -10.58 9.32
N GLY A 250 -14.85 -11.27 8.49
CA GLY A 250 -15.88 -12.21 8.95
C GLY A 250 -17.18 -11.51 9.36
N SER A 251 -18.32 -12.03 8.89
CA SER A 251 -19.64 -11.41 9.06
C SER A 251 -20.05 -11.17 10.52
N ASP A 252 -19.57 -12.00 11.43
CA ASP A 252 -19.85 -11.86 12.87
C ASP A 252 -19.17 -10.63 13.51
N ASN A 253 -18.23 -10.01 12.78
CA ASN A 253 -17.46 -8.86 13.25
C ASN A 253 -17.84 -7.54 12.58
N TRP A 254 -18.69 -7.53 11.56
CA TRP A 254 -19.09 -6.34 10.84
C TRP A 254 -19.64 -5.25 11.75
N GLY A 255 -19.33 -3.99 11.46
CA GLY A 255 -19.69 -2.82 12.26
C GLY A 255 -18.75 -2.53 13.44
N ARG A 256 -17.82 -3.44 13.79
CA ARG A 256 -16.86 -3.21 14.90
C ARG A 256 -15.85 -2.11 14.59
N VAL A 257 -15.70 -1.73 13.31
CA VAL A 257 -14.89 -0.56 12.92
C VAL A 257 -15.34 0.73 13.62
N THR A 258 -16.64 0.86 13.98
CA THR A 258 -17.12 1.99 14.78
C THR A 258 -16.37 2.13 16.10
N GLN A 259 -16.09 1.02 16.78
CA GLN A 259 -15.38 1.02 18.07
C GLN A 259 -13.88 1.24 17.89
N SER A 260 -13.27 0.62 16.87
CA SER A 260 -11.84 0.80 16.62
C SER A 260 -11.52 2.22 16.12
N LEU A 261 -12.38 2.84 15.32
CA LEU A 261 -12.24 4.24 14.91
C LEU A 261 -12.37 5.20 16.11
N ALA A 262 -13.29 4.92 17.04
CA ALA A 262 -13.40 5.70 18.27
C ALA A 262 -12.12 5.60 19.14
N MET A 263 -11.45 4.45 19.17
CA MET A 263 -10.16 4.33 19.85
C MET A 263 -9.06 5.15 19.18
N ILE A 264 -9.05 5.22 17.84
CA ILE A 264 -8.13 6.07 17.08
C ILE A 264 -8.42 7.54 17.37
N GLU A 265 -9.69 7.97 17.37
CA GLU A 265 -10.09 9.34 17.71
C GLU A 265 -9.65 9.73 19.11
N GLU A 266 -9.83 8.84 20.08
CA GLU A 266 -9.39 9.06 21.47
C GLU A 266 -7.88 9.22 21.56
N ALA A 267 -7.11 8.38 20.87
CA ALA A 267 -5.65 8.48 20.82
C ALA A 267 -5.20 9.81 20.19
N VAL A 268 -5.80 10.21 19.08
CA VAL A 268 -5.52 11.51 18.42
C VAL A 268 -5.86 12.67 19.32
N ALA A 269 -7.03 12.64 20.01
CA ALA A 269 -7.43 13.67 20.94
C ALA A 269 -6.48 13.79 22.15
N ASN A 270 -5.82 12.69 22.52
CA ASN A 270 -4.79 12.66 23.55
C ASN A 270 -3.38 13.08 23.05
N GLY A 271 -3.28 13.50 21.79
CA GLY A 271 -2.05 14.03 21.18
C GLY A 271 -1.13 12.98 20.57
N HIS A 272 -1.60 11.73 20.38
CA HIS A 272 -0.87 10.72 19.63
C HIS A 272 -1.03 10.92 18.12
N ASP A 273 0.04 10.75 17.36
CA ASP A 273 0.02 10.79 15.90
C ASP A 273 -0.42 9.43 15.33
N VAL A 274 -1.73 9.27 15.09
CA VAL A 274 -2.32 8.00 14.62
C VAL A 274 -3.09 8.20 13.32
N THR A 275 -2.78 7.37 12.34
CA THR A 275 -3.52 7.25 11.07
C THR A 275 -3.82 5.79 10.77
N ALA A 276 -4.65 5.55 9.76
CA ALA A 276 -4.89 4.25 9.16
C ALA A 276 -4.91 4.38 7.64
N ASP A 277 -4.72 3.27 6.92
CA ASP A 277 -5.01 3.20 5.49
C ASP A 277 -6.15 2.23 5.17
N GLN A 278 -6.67 2.31 3.94
CA GLN A 278 -7.72 1.43 3.44
C GLN A 278 -7.69 1.33 1.93
N TYR A 279 -8.05 0.16 1.40
CA TYR A 279 -8.42 -0.04 -0.02
C TYR A 279 -9.96 -0.13 -0.18
N PRO A 280 -10.52 0.32 -1.34
CA PRO A 280 -11.98 0.45 -1.55
C PRO A 280 -12.64 -0.84 -2.05
N TYR A 281 -12.39 -1.98 -1.39
CA TYR A 281 -12.92 -3.29 -1.78
C TYR A 281 -13.36 -4.11 -0.58
N THR A 282 -14.28 -5.06 -0.78
CA THR A 282 -14.84 -5.93 0.27
C THR A 282 -14.19 -7.31 0.33
N ALA A 283 -13.13 -7.54 -0.43
CA ALA A 283 -12.29 -8.73 -0.34
C ALA A 283 -10.86 -8.34 0.04
N ARG A 284 -10.22 -9.15 0.87
CA ARG A 284 -8.79 -9.07 1.15
C ARG A 284 -8.01 -9.97 0.20
N SER A 285 -6.73 -9.70 -0.02
CA SER A 285 -5.82 -10.62 -0.71
C SER A 285 -4.74 -11.09 0.25
N THR A 286 -4.50 -12.41 0.29
CA THR A 286 -3.49 -13.03 1.15
C THR A 286 -3.10 -14.41 0.62
N MET A 287 -2.13 -15.04 1.26
CA MET A 287 -1.71 -16.39 0.92
C MET A 287 -2.72 -17.42 1.46
N LEU A 288 -3.06 -18.44 0.66
CA LEU A 288 -3.99 -19.50 1.07
C LEU A 288 -3.55 -20.20 2.37
N PHE A 289 -2.24 -20.43 2.53
CA PHE A 289 -1.72 -21.05 3.76
C PHE A 289 -2.05 -20.23 5.02
N ALA A 290 -2.07 -18.89 4.91
CA ALA A 290 -2.38 -18.02 6.04
C ALA A 290 -3.84 -18.17 6.49
N LEU A 291 -4.78 -18.34 5.55
CA LEU A 291 -6.19 -18.62 5.88
C LEU A 291 -6.33 -19.96 6.62
N VAL A 292 -5.66 -21.01 6.13
CA VAL A 292 -5.67 -22.33 6.78
C VAL A 292 -5.05 -22.26 8.18
N GLN A 293 -3.90 -21.65 8.30
CA GLN A 293 -3.15 -21.55 9.55
C GLN A 293 -3.91 -20.78 10.64
N ASN A 294 -4.73 -19.80 10.24
CA ASN A 294 -5.54 -19.01 11.15
C ASN A 294 -6.95 -19.57 11.38
N GLY A 295 -7.28 -20.77 10.84
CA GLY A 295 -8.53 -21.45 11.10
C GLY A 295 -9.74 -20.85 10.39
N THR A 296 -9.55 -20.11 9.31
CA THR A 296 -10.61 -19.40 8.56
C THR A 296 -11.73 -20.35 8.08
N PHE A 297 -11.41 -21.59 7.76
CA PHE A 297 -12.37 -22.61 7.28
C PHE A 297 -12.93 -23.50 8.40
N GLY A 298 -12.61 -23.25 9.66
CA GLY A 298 -13.05 -24.02 10.81
C GLY A 298 -14.49 -23.72 11.22
N THR A 299 -14.95 -24.43 12.26
CA THR A 299 -16.31 -24.27 12.83
C THR A 299 -16.43 -23.12 13.84
N GLY A 300 -15.32 -22.41 14.12
CA GLY A 300 -15.27 -21.29 15.06
C GLY A 300 -15.57 -19.94 14.38
N ASP A 301 -15.09 -18.86 15.02
CA ASP A 301 -15.19 -17.47 14.53
C ASP A 301 -14.24 -17.15 13.36
N GLY A 302 -13.45 -18.13 12.90
CA GLY A 302 -12.45 -17.97 11.83
C GLY A 302 -11.13 -17.33 12.30
N GLY A 303 -10.97 -17.16 13.61
CA GLY A 303 -9.75 -16.63 14.23
C GLY A 303 -9.38 -15.21 13.74
N PRO A 304 -8.07 -14.86 13.77
CA PRO A 304 -7.57 -13.53 13.44
C PRO A 304 -7.92 -13.01 12.05
N MET A 305 -8.21 -13.91 11.12
CA MET A 305 -8.55 -13.56 9.74
C MET A 305 -10.05 -13.70 9.44
N GLY A 306 -10.89 -13.95 10.46
CA GLY A 306 -12.33 -14.14 10.30
C GLY A 306 -12.69 -15.36 9.48
N ARG A 307 -13.94 -15.78 9.57
CA ARG A 307 -14.48 -16.91 8.83
C ARG A 307 -14.70 -16.55 7.36
N SER A 308 -14.42 -17.48 6.46
CA SER A 308 -14.81 -17.44 5.05
C SER A 308 -15.27 -18.81 4.59
N GLU A 309 -16.33 -18.82 3.78
CA GLU A 309 -16.76 -20.05 3.11
C GLU A 309 -15.85 -20.32 1.89
N PRO A 310 -15.64 -21.58 1.48
CA PRO A 310 -14.84 -21.91 0.30
C PRO A 310 -15.30 -21.22 -1.00
N SER A 311 -16.58 -20.92 -1.13
CA SER A 311 -17.16 -20.18 -2.25
C SER A 311 -16.78 -18.71 -2.29
N GLU A 312 -16.34 -18.16 -1.15
CA GLU A 312 -15.90 -16.77 -0.98
C GLU A 312 -14.39 -16.61 -1.18
N VAL A 313 -13.66 -17.69 -1.52
CA VAL A 313 -12.20 -17.65 -1.73
C VAL A 313 -11.88 -17.94 -3.19
N LEU A 314 -11.36 -16.92 -3.88
CA LEU A 314 -10.96 -16.96 -5.28
C LEU A 314 -9.44 -17.13 -5.38
N LEU A 315 -8.96 -18.10 -6.18
CA LEU A 315 -7.53 -18.29 -6.44
C LEU A 315 -7.04 -17.23 -7.44
N CYS A 316 -6.12 -16.38 -7.02
CA CYS A 316 -5.60 -15.25 -7.82
C CYS A 316 -4.30 -15.58 -8.55
N SER A 317 -3.38 -16.27 -7.86
CA SER A 317 -2.11 -16.73 -8.42
C SER A 317 -1.80 -18.14 -7.92
N VAL A 318 -1.57 -19.06 -8.86
CA VAL A 318 -1.27 -20.46 -8.57
C VAL A 318 0.00 -20.85 -9.34
N PRO A 319 1.18 -20.76 -8.73
CA PRO A 319 2.45 -21.05 -9.40
C PRO A 319 2.45 -22.45 -10.05
N GLY A 320 2.78 -22.50 -11.35
CA GLY A 320 2.80 -23.72 -12.14
C GLY A 320 1.45 -24.27 -12.59
N ARG A 321 0.33 -23.67 -12.20
CA ARG A 321 -1.03 -24.14 -12.53
C ARG A 321 -1.96 -22.93 -12.83
N GLY A 322 -1.59 -22.10 -13.80
CA GLY A 322 -2.35 -20.91 -14.18
C GLY A 322 -3.81 -21.19 -14.57
N GLU A 323 -4.14 -22.42 -14.98
CA GLU A 323 -5.52 -22.86 -15.26
C GLU A 323 -6.42 -22.96 -14.02
N TYR A 324 -5.84 -22.86 -12.83
CA TYR A 324 -6.61 -22.81 -11.57
C TYR A 324 -6.97 -21.38 -11.15
N GLU A 325 -6.29 -20.39 -11.72
CA GLU A 325 -6.52 -18.98 -11.43
C GLU A 325 -7.91 -18.53 -11.90
N GLY A 326 -8.63 -17.82 -11.03
CA GLY A 326 -10.02 -17.44 -11.24
C GLY A 326 -11.03 -18.49 -10.81
N ARG A 327 -10.60 -19.66 -10.33
CA ARG A 327 -11.50 -20.67 -9.72
C ARG A 327 -11.69 -20.36 -8.22
N THR A 328 -12.85 -20.70 -7.69
CA THR A 328 -13.09 -20.64 -6.23
C THR A 328 -12.55 -21.89 -5.54
N LEU A 329 -12.22 -21.79 -4.25
CA LEU A 329 -11.86 -22.95 -3.45
C LEU A 329 -13.00 -23.98 -3.40
N GLN A 330 -14.27 -23.52 -3.47
CA GLN A 330 -15.44 -24.42 -3.54
C GLN A 330 -15.34 -25.39 -4.72
N SER A 331 -14.84 -24.96 -5.87
CA SER A 331 -14.68 -25.83 -7.03
C SER A 331 -13.72 -27.02 -6.78
N PHE A 332 -12.76 -26.85 -5.87
CA PHE A 332 -11.83 -27.90 -5.45
C PHE A 332 -12.40 -28.76 -4.32
N VAL A 333 -13.24 -28.19 -3.45
CA VAL A 333 -14.07 -28.93 -2.47
C VAL A 333 -14.92 -29.96 -3.21
N ASP A 334 -15.61 -29.52 -4.26
CA ASP A 334 -16.50 -30.37 -5.07
C ASP A 334 -15.70 -31.41 -5.89
N GLU A 335 -14.56 -30.99 -6.50
CA GLU A 335 -13.71 -31.88 -7.32
C GLU A 335 -13.02 -32.96 -6.49
N TYR A 336 -12.62 -32.63 -5.27
CA TYR A 336 -11.88 -33.55 -4.40
C TYR A 336 -12.79 -34.35 -3.46
N ASP A 337 -14.06 -33.97 -3.32
CA ASP A 337 -14.99 -34.47 -2.32
C ASP A 337 -14.41 -34.39 -0.89
N LEU A 338 -13.90 -33.20 -0.55
CA LEU A 338 -13.22 -32.90 0.72
C LEU A 338 -13.82 -31.65 1.37
N PRO A 339 -13.79 -31.55 2.72
CA PRO A 339 -14.07 -30.28 3.41
C PRO A 339 -13.13 -29.14 2.97
N GLY A 340 -13.56 -27.88 3.14
CA GLY A 340 -12.82 -26.70 2.67
C GLY A 340 -11.37 -26.62 3.14
N GLU A 341 -11.12 -26.85 4.42
CA GLU A 341 -9.76 -26.87 4.98
C GLU A 341 -8.89 -27.99 4.39
N GLU A 342 -9.46 -29.20 4.21
CA GLU A 342 -8.72 -30.32 3.64
C GLU A 342 -8.43 -30.11 2.15
N ALA A 343 -9.36 -29.51 1.40
CA ALA A 343 -9.17 -29.14 0.00
C ALA A 343 -8.07 -28.07 -0.14
N ALA A 344 -8.06 -27.04 0.71
CA ALA A 344 -7.01 -26.03 0.76
C ALA A 344 -5.65 -26.65 1.10
N ASN A 345 -5.57 -27.50 2.13
CA ASN A 345 -4.36 -28.23 2.50
C ASN A 345 -3.83 -29.10 1.37
N ARG A 346 -4.72 -29.75 0.60
CA ARG A 346 -4.33 -30.54 -0.57
C ARG A 346 -3.73 -29.67 -1.67
N LEU A 347 -4.33 -28.51 -1.97
CA LEU A 347 -3.77 -27.53 -2.93
C LEU A 347 -2.38 -27.06 -2.50
N LEU A 348 -2.21 -26.71 -1.23
CA LEU A 348 -0.92 -26.24 -0.69
C LEU A 348 0.18 -27.32 -0.78
N ARG A 349 -0.17 -28.57 -0.54
CA ARG A 349 0.78 -29.69 -0.56
C ARG A 349 1.08 -30.16 -1.98
N ASP A 350 0.07 -30.34 -2.82
CA ASP A 350 0.16 -31.06 -4.10
C ASP A 350 0.39 -30.12 -5.30
N VAL A 351 0.12 -28.81 -5.13
CA VAL A 351 0.24 -27.81 -6.19
C VAL A 351 1.32 -26.77 -5.86
N SER A 352 1.10 -25.93 -4.87
CA SER A 352 2.07 -24.91 -4.46
C SER A 352 1.78 -24.36 -3.06
N PRO A 353 2.78 -24.14 -2.20
CA PRO A 353 2.61 -23.42 -0.95
C PRO A 353 2.35 -21.91 -1.15
N ASP A 354 2.66 -21.38 -2.34
CA ASP A 354 2.67 -19.93 -2.64
C ASP A 354 1.40 -19.48 -3.41
N ILE A 355 0.25 -20.07 -3.09
CA ILE A 355 -1.05 -19.71 -3.69
C ILE A 355 -1.56 -18.40 -3.07
N LEU A 356 -1.79 -17.39 -3.93
CA LEU A 356 -2.42 -16.12 -3.55
C LEU A 356 -3.92 -16.18 -3.83
N VAL A 357 -4.71 -15.66 -2.90
CA VAL A 357 -6.18 -15.67 -3.00
C VAL A 357 -6.78 -14.30 -2.72
N ALA A 358 -7.97 -14.06 -3.27
CA ALA A 358 -8.89 -13.01 -2.81
C ALA A 358 -9.97 -13.69 -1.95
N ALA A 359 -10.13 -13.25 -0.70
CA ALA A 359 -11.10 -13.78 0.22
C ALA A 359 -12.12 -12.70 0.59
N PHE A 360 -13.37 -12.92 0.19
CA PHE A 360 -14.49 -12.06 0.51
C PHE A 360 -14.88 -12.24 1.98
N GLY A 361 -15.38 -11.21 2.63
CA GLY A 361 -15.72 -11.27 4.05
C GLY A 361 -15.68 -9.93 4.78
N MET A 362 -15.58 -8.81 4.03
CA MET A 362 -15.69 -7.46 4.54
C MET A 362 -17.05 -6.86 4.17
N ASP A 363 -17.52 -5.90 4.97
CA ASP A 363 -18.77 -5.18 4.76
C ASP A 363 -18.54 -3.84 4.04
N GLU A 364 -19.39 -3.54 3.07
CA GLU A 364 -19.30 -2.29 2.31
C GLU A 364 -19.63 -1.05 3.17
N GLY A 365 -20.47 -1.19 4.21
CA GLY A 365 -20.76 -0.15 5.18
C GLY A 365 -19.53 0.19 6.02
N ASP A 366 -18.78 -0.83 6.44
CA ASP A 366 -17.51 -0.66 7.15
C ASP A 366 -16.47 0.03 6.25
N VAL A 367 -16.39 -0.35 4.97
CA VAL A 367 -15.50 0.32 3.99
C VAL A 367 -15.81 1.81 3.90
N ARG A 368 -17.11 2.19 3.77
CA ARG A 368 -17.52 3.60 3.71
C ARG A 368 -17.20 4.35 5.00
N MET A 369 -17.41 3.72 6.14
CA MET A 369 -17.18 4.33 7.45
C MET A 369 -15.69 4.61 7.67
N VAL A 370 -14.82 3.65 7.39
CA VAL A 370 -13.37 3.81 7.51
C VAL A 370 -12.85 4.85 6.50
N MET A 371 -13.34 4.84 5.25
CA MET A 371 -12.96 5.82 4.22
C MET A 371 -13.32 7.25 4.61
N ALA A 372 -14.50 7.44 5.22
CA ALA A 372 -14.97 8.74 5.65
C ALA A 372 -14.20 9.30 6.86
N HIS A 373 -13.54 8.44 7.64
CA HIS A 373 -12.85 8.83 8.87
C HIS A 373 -11.67 9.77 8.59
N SER A 374 -11.51 10.81 9.40
CA SER A 374 -10.50 11.87 9.17
C SER A 374 -9.05 11.39 9.20
N SER A 375 -8.75 10.34 9.96
CA SER A 375 -7.40 9.78 10.09
C SER A 375 -7.10 8.68 9.06
N THR A 376 -7.97 8.41 8.08
CA THR A 376 -7.76 7.33 7.10
C THR A 376 -7.19 7.87 5.79
N MET A 377 -6.10 7.27 5.34
CA MET A 377 -5.49 7.44 4.02
C MET A 377 -5.98 6.36 3.05
N ILE A 378 -5.60 6.46 1.78
CA ILE A 378 -5.88 5.45 0.77
C ILE A 378 -4.58 4.71 0.42
N GLY A 379 -4.63 3.38 0.48
CA GLY A 379 -3.58 2.48 0.01
C GLY A 379 -4.16 1.41 -0.90
N THR A 380 -3.35 0.84 -1.79
CA THR A 380 -3.79 -0.25 -2.66
C THR A 380 -3.77 -1.59 -1.96
N ASP A 381 -2.80 -1.82 -1.07
CA ASP A 381 -2.40 -3.15 -0.59
C ASP A 381 -2.19 -4.09 -1.80
N GLY A 382 -1.69 -3.50 -2.89
CA GLY A 382 -1.60 -4.10 -4.21
C GLY A 382 -0.43 -5.07 -4.34
N LEU A 383 -0.71 -6.18 -5.03
CA LEU A 383 0.29 -7.15 -5.48
C LEU A 383 -0.16 -7.68 -6.84
N ASP A 384 0.50 -7.21 -7.94
CA ASP A 384 0.17 -7.63 -9.31
C ASP A 384 0.88 -8.95 -9.66
N ARG A 385 0.34 -10.06 -9.17
CA ARG A 385 0.91 -11.39 -9.33
C ARG A 385 -0.11 -12.40 -9.88
N GLY A 386 0.32 -13.31 -10.75
CA GLY A 386 -0.52 -14.29 -11.43
C GLY A 386 -1.32 -13.67 -12.58
N SER A 387 -2.25 -14.42 -13.18
CA SER A 387 -3.10 -13.90 -14.26
C SER A 387 -4.38 -13.23 -13.75
N LYS A 388 -4.74 -13.47 -12.49
CA LYS A 388 -5.97 -12.96 -11.86
C LYS A 388 -5.67 -12.26 -10.52
N PRO A 389 -4.77 -11.21 -10.49
CA PRO A 389 -4.51 -10.48 -9.26
C PRO A 389 -5.79 -9.86 -8.71
N HIS A 390 -5.78 -9.49 -7.43
CA HIS A 390 -6.89 -8.75 -6.86
C HIS A 390 -7.03 -7.39 -7.58
N PRO A 391 -8.24 -6.97 -8.02
CA PRO A 391 -8.45 -5.73 -8.80
C PRO A 391 -7.97 -4.46 -8.09
N ARG A 392 -7.74 -4.48 -6.78
CA ARG A 392 -7.20 -3.34 -6.03
C ARG A 392 -5.83 -2.87 -6.53
N ALA A 393 -5.02 -3.78 -7.11
CA ALA A 393 -3.74 -3.43 -7.69
C ALA A 393 -3.85 -2.49 -8.91
N TRP A 394 -5.00 -2.48 -9.60
CA TRP A 394 -5.21 -1.72 -10.84
C TRP A 394 -6.29 -0.64 -10.75
N GLY A 395 -7.13 -0.64 -9.71
CA GLY A 395 -8.34 0.18 -9.67
C GLY A 395 -8.60 0.98 -8.41
N THR A 396 -7.75 0.94 -7.38
CA THR A 396 -8.00 1.56 -6.07
C THR A 396 -8.30 3.06 -6.16
N TYR A 397 -7.41 3.85 -6.72
CA TYR A 397 -7.52 5.31 -6.74
C TYR A 397 -8.66 5.81 -7.63
N PRO A 398 -8.79 5.30 -8.88
CA PRO A 398 -9.92 5.66 -9.73
C PRO A 398 -11.27 5.24 -9.15
N ARG A 399 -11.33 4.10 -8.43
CA ARG A 399 -12.55 3.65 -7.75
C ARG A 399 -12.95 4.60 -6.61
N VAL A 400 -12.00 5.13 -5.85
CA VAL A 400 -12.29 6.17 -4.85
C VAL A 400 -12.91 7.38 -5.52
N LEU A 401 -12.30 7.88 -6.60
CA LEU A 401 -12.77 9.08 -7.30
C LEU A 401 -14.13 8.86 -8.00
N GLY A 402 -14.31 7.74 -8.67
CA GLY A 402 -15.54 7.43 -9.41
C GLY A 402 -16.67 7.00 -8.50
N LYS A 403 -16.53 5.89 -7.79
CA LYS A 403 -17.60 5.30 -6.98
C LYS A 403 -17.86 6.12 -5.72
N TYR A 404 -16.85 6.31 -4.86
CA TYR A 404 -17.09 6.83 -3.52
C TYR A 404 -17.21 8.36 -3.46
N VAL A 405 -16.55 9.09 -4.38
CA VAL A 405 -16.70 10.55 -4.48
C VAL A 405 -17.89 10.89 -5.38
N ARG A 406 -17.81 10.58 -6.70
CA ARG A 406 -18.80 11.05 -7.67
C ARG A 406 -20.17 10.40 -7.54
N GLU A 407 -20.23 9.06 -7.43
CA GLU A 407 -21.49 8.32 -7.48
C GLU A 407 -22.19 8.25 -6.13
N GLU A 408 -21.44 8.03 -5.05
CA GLU A 408 -22.00 7.79 -3.71
C GLU A 408 -21.86 9.00 -2.76
N GLY A 409 -20.93 9.92 -3.01
CA GLY A 409 -20.73 11.10 -2.15
C GLY A 409 -20.29 10.76 -0.73
N VAL A 410 -19.55 9.66 -0.53
CA VAL A 410 -19.04 9.24 0.78
C VAL A 410 -18.06 10.25 1.37
N ILE A 411 -17.20 10.80 0.51
CA ILE A 411 -16.28 11.90 0.83
C ILE A 411 -16.26 12.92 -0.31
N SER A 412 -15.90 14.19 0.00
CA SER A 412 -15.73 15.21 -1.05
C SER A 412 -14.49 14.93 -1.88
N LEU A 413 -14.44 15.51 -3.09
CA LEU A 413 -13.29 15.38 -4.00
C LEU A 413 -12.00 15.92 -3.37
N GLU A 414 -12.08 17.10 -2.72
CA GLU A 414 -10.93 17.73 -2.05
C GLU A 414 -10.40 16.84 -0.91
N ASN A 415 -11.33 16.24 -0.13
CA ASN A 415 -10.94 15.33 0.95
C ASN A 415 -10.32 14.03 0.41
N ALA A 416 -10.86 13.49 -0.68
CA ALA A 416 -10.25 12.33 -1.36
C ALA A 416 -8.82 12.64 -1.83
N ILE A 417 -8.63 13.77 -2.51
CA ILE A 417 -7.29 14.19 -2.96
C ILE A 417 -6.35 14.37 -1.77
N TYR A 418 -6.79 15.05 -0.68
CA TYR A 418 -5.98 15.19 0.53
C TYR A 418 -5.54 13.84 1.12
N LYS A 419 -6.47 12.88 1.24
CA LYS A 419 -6.23 11.53 1.76
C LYS A 419 -5.28 10.69 0.87
N MET A 420 -5.17 11.05 -0.39
CA MET A 420 -4.32 10.37 -1.39
C MET A 420 -2.99 11.11 -1.65
N THR A 421 -2.78 12.31 -1.11
CA THR A 421 -1.63 13.16 -1.46
C THR A 421 -1.00 13.87 -0.26
N GLY A 422 -1.55 14.99 0.20
CA GLY A 422 -0.98 15.83 1.25
C GLY A 422 -0.92 15.11 2.61
N MET A 423 -1.93 14.37 2.97
CA MET A 423 -1.97 13.59 4.20
C MET A 423 -0.88 12.49 4.23
N PRO A 424 -0.77 11.61 3.20
CA PRO A 424 0.33 10.66 3.10
C PRO A 424 1.72 11.30 3.11
N ALA A 425 1.91 12.38 2.33
CA ALA A 425 3.20 13.07 2.26
C ALA A 425 3.64 13.61 3.63
N GLY A 426 2.69 14.21 4.37
CA GLY A 426 2.94 14.70 5.71
C GLY A 426 3.21 13.58 6.71
N LYS A 427 2.41 12.52 6.67
CA LYS A 427 2.54 11.38 7.60
C LYS A 427 3.87 10.64 7.45
N PHE A 428 4.27 10.36 6.22
CA PHE A 428 5.49 9.60 5.92
C PHE A 428 6.74 10.48 5.72
N ASP A 429 6.62 11.79 5.97
CA ASP A 429 7.72 12.76 5.81
C ASP A 429 8.36 12.70 4.42
N ILE A 430 7.52 12.68 3.38
CA ILE A 430 7.92 12.71 1.98
C ILE A 430 8.10 14.19 1.55
N ALA A 431 9.32 14.67 1.66
CA ALA A 431 9.62 16.07 1.52
C ALA A 431 9.31 16.63 0.13
N SER A 432 8.70 17.81 0.09
CA SER A 432 8.40 18.60 -1.12
C SER A 432 7.53 17.86 -2.15
N ARG A 433 6.64 16.95 -1.70
CA ARG A 433 5.67 16.22 -2.52
C ARG A 433 4.28 16.25 -1.89
N GLY A 434 3.26 15.77 -2.60
CA GLY A 434 1.88 15.69 -2.13
C GLY A 434 1.10 17.01 -2.15
N LEU A 435 1.70 18.10 -2.64
CA LEU A 435 1.03 19.40 -2.83
C LEU A 435 1.35 20.00 -4.20
N VAL A 436 0.37 20.68 -4.81
CA VAL A 436 0.61 21.57 -5.96
C VAL A 436 1.04 22.92 -5.41
N LYS A 437 2.35 23.10 -5.27
CA LYS A 437 2.95 24.29 -4.67
C LYS A 437 4.29 24.61 -5.32
N GLU A 438 4.58 25.91 -5.51
CA GLU A 438 5.88 26.36 -6.04
C GLU A 438 7.04 25.83 -5.21
N GLY A 439 8.07 25.32 -5.90
CA GLY A 439 9.24 24.70 -5.31
C GLY A 439 9.07 23.22 -4.93
N PHE A 440 7.87 22.66 -5.06
CA PHE A 440 7.61 21.23 -4.88
C PHE A 440 7.92 20.46 -6.17
N PHE A 441 8.22 19.17 -6.04
CA PHE A 441 8.39 18.30 -7.21
C PHE A 441 7.11 18.22 -8.02
N ALA A 442 7.26 18.25 -9.34
CA ALA A 442 6.16 18.16 -10.27
C ALA A 442 5.73 16.69 -10.47
N ASP A 443 5.13 16.12 -9.41
CA ASP A 443 4.37 14.88 -9.43
C ASP A 443 2.90 15.27 -9.47
N LEU A 444 2.25 15.06 -10.62
CA LEU A 444 0.92 15.61 -10.89
C LEU A 444 0.04 14.60 -11.61
N VAL A 445 -1.26 14.67 -11.35
CA VAL A 445 -2.29 13.92 -12.05
C VAL A 445 -3.33 14.86 -12.62
N LEU A 446 -3.64 14.69 -13.91
CA LEU A 446 -4.81 15.30 -14.54
C LEU A 446 -5.86 14.22 -14.73
N PHE A 447 -7.08 14.50 -14.30
CA PHE A 447 -8.21 13.60 -14.49
C PHE A 447 -9.50 14.35 -14.78
N ASP A 448 -10.39 13.69 -15.48
CA ASP A 448 -11.76 14.18 -15.73
C ASP A 448 -12.66 13.72 -14.58
N PRO A 449 -13.17 14.63 -13.74
CA PRO A 449 -13.98 14.27 -12.58
C PRO A 449 -15.33 13.63 -12.95
N GLU A 450 -15.83 13.87 -14.18
CA GLU A 450 -17.09 13.32 -14.66
C GLU A 450 -16.96 11.87 -15.18
N THR A 451 -15.76 11.44 -15.58
CA THR A 451 -15.57 10.13 -16.24
C THR A 451 -14.57 9.21 -15.53
N VAL A 452 -13.80 9.70 -14.58
CA VAL A 452 -12.82 8.88 -13.86
C VAL A 452 -13.49 7.73 -13.13
N ILE A 453 -13.04 6.50 -13.42
CA ILE A 453 -13.51 5.26 -12.79
C ILE A 453 -12.51 4.12 -13.03
N ASP A 454 -12.50 3.13 -12.14
CA ASP A 454 -11.75 1.88 -12.34
C ASP A 454 -12.38 1.01 -13.43
N GLY A 455 -11.53 0.27 -14.16
CA GLY A 455 -11.96 -0.75 -15.13
C GLY A 455 -11.74 -2.18 -14.58
N ALA A 456 -10.97 -2.31 -13.52
CA ALA A 456 -10.55 -3.60 -12.98
C ALA A 456 -11.69 -4.33 -12.24
N SER A 457 -11.87 -5.61 -12.55
CA SER A 457 -12.82 -6.50 -11.87
C SER A 457 -12.12 -7.81 -11.45
N TYR A 458 -12.81 -8.66 -10.70
CA TYR A 458 -12.27 -9.99 -10.36
C TYR A 458 -12.19 -10.93 -11.58
N GLU A 459 -13.03 -10.71 -12.59
CA GLU A 459 -13.01 -11.43 -13.86
C GLU A 459 -11.90 -10.92 -14.79
N ASP A 460 -11.68 -9.60 -14.82
CA ASP A 460 -10.65 -8.96 -15.65
C ASP A 460 -9.90 -7.88 -14.85
N PRO A 461 -8.94 -8.30 -14.00
CA PRO A 461 -8.33 -7.41 -13.01
C PRO A 461 -7.30 -6.42 -13.57
N ARG A 462 -6.85 -6.60 -14.83
CA ARG A 462 -5.81 -5.75 -15.43
C ARG A 462 -6.35 -4.73 -16.43
N VAL A 463 -7.63 -4.45 -16.37
CA VAL A 463 -8.23 -3.36 -17.15
C VAL A 463 -7.86 -2.03 -16.48
N GLY A 464 -7.16 -1.17 -17.23
CA GLY A 464 -6.79 0.16 -16.75
C GLY A 464 -8.02 1.06 -16.54
N PRO A 465 -7.87 2.14 -15.76
CA PRO A 465 -8.94 3.10 -15.51
C PRO A 465 -9.26 3.94 -16.75
N THR A 466 -10.41 4.60 -16.72
CA THR A 466 -10.76 5.70 -17.63
C THR A 466 -10.66 7.04 -16.92
N GLY A 467 -10.64 8.14 -17.70
CA GLY A 467 -10.71 9.50 -17.17
C GLY A 467 -9.39 10.05 -16.59
N ILE A 468 -8.24 9.38 -16.77
CA ILE A 468 -6.92 9.89 -16.36
C ILE A 468 -6.04 10.08 -17.62
N PRO A 469 -6.13 11.25 -18.30
CA PRO A 469 -5.36 11.48 -19.51
C PRO A 469 -3.86 11.68 -19.28
N HIS A 470 -3.44 12.27 -18.14
CA HIS A 470 -2.03 12.59 -17.94
C HIS A 470 -1.58 12.33 -16.50
N VAL A 471 -0.38 11.78 -16.36
CA VAL A 471 0.37 11.66 -15.11
C VAL A 471 1.78 12.16 -15.36
N VAL A 472 2.25 13.03 -14.49
CA VAL A 472 3.60 13.60 -14.52
C VAL A 472 4.34 13.12 -13.27
N VAL A 473 5.57 12.64 -13.44
CA VAL A 473 6.47 12.24 -12.36
C VAL A 473 7.78 12.99 -12.53
N ASN A 474 8.18 13.74 -11.50
CA ASN A 474 9.38 14.56 -11.52
C ASN A 474 9.48 15.42 -12.82
N GLY A 475 8.37 16.05 -13.22
CA GLY A 475 8.28 16.93 -14.36
C GLY A 475 8.21 16.25 -15.75
N GLN A 476 8.15 14.93 -15.81
CA GLN A 476 8.06 14.15 -17.05
C GLN A 476 6.75 13.36 -17.14
N PHE A 477 6.15 13.33 -18.34
CA PHE A 477 4.96 12.51 -18.55
C PHE A 477 5.25 11.03 -18.39
N ALA A 478 4.67 10.39 -17.40
CA ALA A 478 4.61 8.95 -17.24
C ALA A 478 3.38 8.37 -17.95
N VAL A 479 2.26 9.13 -17.97
CA VAL A 479 1.07 8.84 -18.79
C VAL A 479 0.76 10.07 -19.63
N ARG A 480 0.51 9.86 -20.92
CA ARG A 480 0.09 10.89 -21.86
C ARG A 480 -1.05 10.36 -22.74
N ASP A 481 -2.13 11.14 -22.84
CA ASP A 481 -3.34 10.77 -23.61
C ASP A 481 -3.88 9.38 -23.19
N GLY A 482 -3.89 9.10 -21.88
CA GLY A 482 -4.35 7.85 -21.28
C GLY A 482 -3.44 6.64 -21.53
N LYS A 483 -2.22 6.84 -22.05
CA LYS A 483 -1.28 5.76 -22.36
C LYS A 483 0.05 5.95 -21.62
N HIS A 484 0.64 4.85 -21.18
CA HIS A 484 1.99 4.85 -20.63
C HIS A 484 2.98 5.45 -21.64
N ALA A 485 3.75 6.47 -21.21
CA ALA A 485 4.63 7.25 -22.08
C ALA A 485 6.07 6.68 -22.19
N GLY A 486 6.39 5.63 -21.42
CA GLY A 486 7.72 5.02 -21.38
C GLY A 486 8.75 5.79 -20.55
N SER A 487 8.35 6.88 -19.87
CA SER A 487 9.23 7.62 -18.97
C SER A 487 9.56 6.80 -17.73
N ARG A 488 10.81 6.91 -17.29
CA ARG A 488 11.35 6.28 -16.09
C ARG A 488 12.04 7.35 -15.25
N SER A 489 11.25 8.29 -14.73
CA SER A 489 11.70 9.48 -14.01
C SER A 489 11.58 9.36 -12.48
N GLY A 490 11.10 8.23 -11.97
CA GLY A 490 10.96 7.97 -10.54
C GLY A 490 12.30 7.87 -9.82
N ARG A 491 12.25 8.05 -8.51
CA ARG A 491 13.43 8.12 -7.62
C ARG A 491 13.26 7.24 -6.40
N ALA A 492 14.38 6.76 -5.86
CA ALA A 492 14.45 6.26 -4.50
C ALA A 492 14.35 7.44 -3.53
N LEU A 493 13.30 7.48 -2.72
CA LEU A 493 13.08 8.55 -1.75
C LEU A 493 13.67 8.17 -0.39
N ARG A 494 14.10 9.19 0.34
CA ARG A 494 14.58 9.07 1.71
C ARG A 494 13.77 9.99 2.60
N ARG A 495 13.47 9.53 3.80
CA ARG A 495 12.71 10.30 4.78
C ARG A 495 13.31 11.68 5.00
N GLY A 496 12.48 12.74 4.95
CA GLY A 496 12.89 14.14 5.20
C GLY A 496 13.81 14.74 4.15
N VAL A 497 14.11 14.03 3.05
CA VAL A 497 14.98 14.49 1.97
C VAL A 497 14.15 14.70 0.70
N GLY A 498 14.21 15.90 0.13
CA GLY A 498 13.53 16.29 -1.11
C GLY A 498 14.34 16.00 -2.37
#